data_3d088de78de21b17cd88ce52a992ae65
#
_entry.id   3d088de78de21b17cd88ce52a992ae65
#
_cell.length_a   1.000
_cell.length_b   1.000
_cell.length_c   1.000
_cell.angle_alpha   90.00
_cell.angle_beta   90.00
_cell.angle_gamma   90.00
#
_symmetry.space_group_name_H-M   'P 1'
#
loop_
_entity.id
_entity.type
_entity.pdbx_description
1 polymer ?
#
loop_
_entity_poly.entity_id
_entity_poly.type
_entity_poly.pdbx_seq_one_letter_code
_entity_poly.pdbx_strand_id
1 'polypeptide(L)'
;SLFVLPLLFSSCNDDFENKFDTNTTERMDAYLQQTRNVLASATNGWVMDYYAGTNRAYGSYAFILKFDANEMKVTASCEKKQEESTSLYSLTSDAGPVLSFDSYNEVLHLMATPSAEAYQGKQGDFEFIVMSATPEKVVLKGKRTGSLMQMVPLEGTPAQYYADLDALKDQMIIGRAEG
;
A
#
# COMPACT_ATOMS: atom_id res chain seq x y z
N SER A 1 -22.04 72.01 22.54
CA SER A 1 -21.11 70.97 22.87
C SER A 1 -21.55 69.66 22.19
N LEU A 2 -20.88 69.30 21.05
CA LEU A 2 -21.24 68.18 20.26
C LEU A 2 -20.28 67.04 20.65
N PHE A 3 -20.81 65.94 21.23
CA PHE A 3 -20.04 64.77 21.63
C PHE A 3 -20.02 63.80 20.45
N VAL A 4 -18.88 63.68 19.80
CA VAL A 4 -18.63 62.67 18.75
C VAL A 4 -18.08 61.41 19.41
N LEU A 5 -18.85 60.34 19.37
CA LEU A 5 -18.46 58.99 19.85
C LEU A 5 -17.73 58.26 18.73
N PRO A 6 -16.47 57.80 18.90
CA PRO A 6 -15.80 56.99 17.88
C PRO A 6 -16.32 55.54 17.91
N LEU A 7 -16.87 55.10 16.78
CA LEU A 7 -17.19 53.71 16.51
C LEU A 7 -15.86 52.93 16.29
N LEU A 8 -15.52 52.10 17.27
CA LEU A 8 -14.45 51.11 17.14
C LEU A 8 -14.99 49.93 16.30
N PHE A 9 -14.60 49.87 15.05
CA PHE A 9 -14.74 48.65 14.26
C PHE A 9 -13.72 47.65 14.77
N SER A 10 -14.18 46.67 15.54
CA SER A 10 -13.40 45.46 15.83
C SER A 10 -13.40 44.62 14.59
N SER A 11 -12.25 44.60 13.89
CA SER A 11 -11.97 43.67 12.81
C SER A 11 -11.94 42.27 13.42
N CYS A 12 -12.92 41.44 13.08
CA CYS A 12 -12.82 40.00 13.34
C CYS A 12 -11.69 39.45 12.48
N ASN A 13 -10.67 38.97 13.15
CA ASN A 13 -9.51 38.38 12.53
C ASN A 13 -9.85 37.00 11.90
N ASP A 14 -9.35 36.80 10.69
CA ASP A 14 -9.41 35.57 9.90
C ASP A 14 -8.57 34.41 10.48
N ASP A 15 -8.37 34.34 11.78
CA ASP A 15 -7.58 33.28 12.42
C ASP A 15 -8.28 31.91 12.49
N PHE A 16 -9.55 31.82 12.11
CA PHE A 16 -10.31 30.58 12.20
C PHE A 16 -10.06 29.61 11.04
N GLU A 17 -9.81 30.09 9.82
CA GLU A 17 -9.61 29.22 8.66
C GLU A 17 -8.22 28.54 8.66
N ASN A 18 -7.18 29.24 9.09
CA ASN A 18 -5.82 28.69 9.14
C ASN A 18 -5.61 27.59 10.21
N LYS A 19 -6.42 27.59 11.27
CA LYS A 19 -6.26 26.65 12.39
C LYS A 19 -6.80 25.25 12.08
N PHE A 20 -7.78 25.15 11.17
CA PHE A 20 -8.33 23.86 10.73
C PHE A 20 -7.47 23.22 9.65
N ASP A 21 -6.88 23.99 8.75
CA ASP A 21 -6.08 23.49 7.63
C ASP A 21 -4.70 22.97 8.11
N THR A 22 -4.01 23.71 8.97
CA THR A 22 -2.75 23.28 9.60
C THR A 22 -2.93 21.99 10.41
N ASN A 23 -4.03 21.89 11.18
CA ASN A 23 -4.30 20.68 11.99
C ASN A 23 -4.61 19.45 11.12
N THR A 24 -5.16 19.61 9.92
CA THR A 24 -5.45 18.52 8.99
C THR A 24 -4.15 18.03 8.31
N THR A 25 -3.30 18.96 7.88
CA THR A 25 -1.98 18.64 7.28
C THR A 25 -1.07 17.95 8.30
N GLU A 26 -0.95 18.47 9.50
CA GLU A 26 -0.14 17.88 10.57
C GLU A 26 -0.60 16.45 10.93
N ARG A 27 -1.92 16.22 10.97
CA ARG A 27 -2.46 14.87 11.22
C ARG A 27 -2.17 13.92 10.07
N MET A 28 -2.22 14.39 8.83
CA MET A 28 -1.88 13.57 7.67
C MET A 28 -0.39 13.22 7.67
N ASP A 29 0.49 14.19 7.93
CA ASP A 29 1.93 13.96 8.00
C ASP A 29 2.28 12.96 9.12
N ALA A 30 1.66 13.10 10.29
CA ALA A 30 1.81 12.16 11.40
C ALA A 30 1.33 10.74 11.01
N TYR A 31 0.21 10.63 10.30
CA TYR A 31 -0.30 9.35 9.81
C TYR A 31 0.63 8.71 8.77
N LEU A 32 1.16 9.48 7.83
CA LEU A 32 2.13 8.98 6.84
C LEU A 32 3.42 8.50 7.52
N GLN A 33 3.91 9.25 8.51
CA GLN A 33 5.08 8.84 9.29
C GLN A 33 4.82 7.58 10.11
N GLN A 34 3.66 7.46 10.74
CA GLN A 34 3.24 6.25 11.44
C GLN A 34 3.15 5.06 10.47
N THR A 35 2.53 5.25 9.32
CA THR A 35 2.42 4.22 8.27
C THR A 35 3.80 3.75 7.82
N ARG A 36 4.75 4.66 7.60
CA ARG A 36 6.15 4.33 7.27
C ARG A 36 6.79 3.44 8.34
N ASN A 37 6.62 3.79 9.60
CA ASN A 37 7.16 3.01 10.71
C ASN A 37 6.52 1.62 10.79
N VAL A 38 5.21 1.52 10.56
CA VAL A 38 4.50 0.24 10.51
C VAL A 38 5.01 -0.62 9.35
N LEU A 39 5.15 -0.06 8.14
CA LEU A 39 5.67 -0.81 6.99
C LEU A 39 7.07 -1.40 7.25
N ALA A 40 7.94 -0.64 7.92
CA ALA A 40 9.28 -1.08 8.26
C ALA A 40 9.35 -2.01 9.49
N SER A 41 8.27 -2.17 10.25
CA SER A 41 8.27 -2.97 11.50
C SER A 41 8.34 -4.47 11.25
N ALA A 42 7.86 -4.97 10.12
CA ALA A 42 7.93 -6.38 9.78
C ALA A 42 9.33 -6.75 9.25
N THR A 43 10.19 -7.20 10.15
CA THR A 43 11.62 -7.48 9.87
C THR A 43 11.83 -8.56 8.82
N ASN A 44 10.94 -9.55 8.74
CA ASN A 44 10.95 -10.59 7.72
C ASN A 44 10.20 -10.19 6.45
N GLY A 45 9.47 -9.07 6.48
CA GLY A 45 8.61 -8.59 5.42
C GLY A 45 7.13 -8.85 5.69
N TRP A 46 6.31 -8.48 4.72
CA TRP A 46 4.87 -8.61 4.72
C TRP A 46 4.43 -9.60 3.64
N VAL A 47 3.54 -10.50 3.97
CA VAL A 47 2.80 -11.29 2.97
C VAL A 47 1.60 -10.47 2.51
N MET A 48 1.50 -10.21 1.23
CA MET A 48 0.42 -9.48 0.60
C MET A 48 -0.42 -10.39 -0.29
N ASP A 49 -1.72 -10.48 0.00
CA ASP A 49 -2.67 -11.07 -0.93
C ASP A 49 -2.98 -10.04 -2.03
N TYR A 50 -2.31 -10.19 -3.16
CA TYR A 50 -2.42 -9.28 -4.29
C TYR A 50 -3.48 -9.76 -5.29
N TYR A 51 -4.42 -8.90 -5.63
CA TYR A 51 -5.46 -9.17 -6.63
C TYR A 51 -5.26 -8.30 -7.86
N ALA A 52 -4.95 -8.93 -8.99
CA ALA A 52 -4.79 -8.24 -10.25
C ALA A 52 -6.14 -8.05 -10.97
N GLY A 53 -6.28 -6.88 -11.58
CA GLY A 53 -7.46 -6.51 -12.36
C GLY A 53 -8.70 -6.13 -11.53
N THR A 54 -9.64 -5.48 -12.21
CA THR A 54 -10.93 -5.11 -11.62
C THR A 54 -11.73 -6.36 -11.30
N ASN A 55 -12.41 -6.37 -10.15
CA ASN A 55 -13.19 -7.53 -9.65
C ASN A 55 -12.36 -8.82 -9.52
N ARG A 56 -11.04 -8.69 -9.27
CA ARG A 56 -10.11 -9.82 -9.12
C ARG A 56 -10.06 -10.73 -10.35
N ALA A 57 -10.21 -10.14 -11.55
CA ALA A 57 -10.38 -10.87 -12.80
C ALA A 57 -9.24 -11.84 -13.13
N TYR A 58 -8.02 -11.57 -12.62
CA TYR A 58 -6.83 -12.40 -12.87
C TYR A 58 -6.37 -13.20 -11.66
N GLY A 59 -7.24 -13.36 -10.66
CA GLY A 59 -6.97 -14.15 -9.46
C GLY A 59 -6.13 -13.45 -8.40
N SER A 60 -5.66 -14.22 -7.43
CA SER A 60 -4.78 -13.75 -6.35
C SER A 60 -3.37 -14.28 -6.51
N TYR A 61 -2.42 -13.50 -6.04
CA TYR A 61 -0.99 -13.84 -6.02
C TYR A 61 -0.41 -13.47 -4.66
N ALA A 62 0.42 -14.35 -4.12
CA ALA A 62 1.16 -14.05 -2.90
C ALA A 62 2.43 -13.27 -3.25
N PHE A 63 2.51 -12.04 -2.71
CA PHE A 63 3.70 -11.20 -2.76
C PHE A 63 4.32 -11.14 -1.36
N ILE A 64 5.64 -11.07 -1.30
CA ILE A 64 6.35 -10.73 -0.07
C ILE A 64 7.06 -9.41 -0.29
N LEU A 65 6.78 -8.44 0.59
CA LEU A 65 7.28 -7.07 0.53
C LEU A 65 8.03 -6.73 1.82
N LYS A 66 9.28 -6.28 1.70
CA LYS A 66 10.06 -5.80 2.84
C LYS A 66 10.42 -4.33 2.61
N PHE A 67 10.07 -3.48 3.57
CA PHE A 67 10.24 -2.04 3.49
C PHE A 67 11.41 -1.56 4.34
N ASP A 68 12.20 -0.65 3.78
CA ASP A 68 13.20 0.14 4.48
C ASP A 68 12.72 1.60 4.58
N ALA A 69 12.49 2.08 5.81
CA ALA A 69 11.99 3.42 6.05
C ALA A 69 13.04 4.51 5.86
N ASN A 70 14.34 4.19 5.99
CA ASN A 70 15.42 5.16 5.88
C ASN A 70 15.75 5.47 4.42
N GLU A 71 15.84 4.43 3.60
CA GLU A 71 16.18 4.55 2.19
C GLU A 71 14.94 4.62 1.28
N MET A 72 13.74 4.52 1.85
CA MET A 72 12.47 4.47 1.10
C MET A 72 12.49 3.39 0.00
N LYS A 73 13.06 2.24 0.34
CA LYS A 73 13.17 1.08 -0.55
C LYS A 73 12.19 -0.02 -0.17
N VAL A 74 11.72 -0.74 -1.18
CA VAL A 74 10.95 -1.97 -1.03
C VAL A 74 11.66 -3.09 -1.78
N THR A 75 11.88 -4.20 -1.10
CA THR A 75 12.32 -5.46 -1.70
C THR A 75 11.12 -6.36 -1.84
N ALA A 76 10.86 -6.82 -3.05
CA ALA A 76 9.68 -7.60 -3.40
C ALA A 76 10.05 -8.95 -4.03
N SER A 77 9.29 -9.99 -3.69
CA SER A 77 9.24 -11.26 -4.40
C SER A 77 7.79 -11.72 -4.52
N CYS A 78 7.49 -12.65 -5.38
CA CYS A 78 6.15 -13.25 -5.47
C CYS A 78 6.22 -14.74 -5.83
N GLU A 79 5.11 -15.44 -5.66
CA GLU A 79 5.02 -16.88 -5.97
C GLU A 79 5.39 -17.26 -7.42
N LYS A 80 5.25 -16.31 -8.35
CA LYS A 80 5.59 -16.50 -9.78
C LYS A 80 7.03 -16.10 -10.09
N LYS A 81 7.64 -15.28 -9.24
CA LYS A 81 9.02 -14.82 -9.36
C LYS A 81 9.61 -14.66 -7.96
N GLN A 82 10.26 -15.73 -7.49
CA GLN A 82 10.80 -15.77 -6.12
C GLN A 82 12.13 -15.00 -5.98
N GLU A 83 12.77 -14.63 -7.10
CA GLU A 83 13.92 -13.74 -7.10
C GLU A 83 13.50 -12.35 -6.63
N GLU A 84 14.26 -11.80 -5.69
CA GLU A 84 13.98 -10.51 -5.11
C GLU A 84 14.32 -9.36 -6.08
N SER A 85 13.45 -8.36 -6.14
CA SER A 85 13.69 -7.12 -6.85
C SER A 85 13.49 -5.94 -5.88
N THR A 86 14.42 -4.99 -5.88
CA THR A 86 14.39 -3.82 -4.99
C THR A 86 14.17 -2.55 -5.79
N SER A 87 13.27 -1.70 -5.31
CA SER A 87 12.91 -0.42 -5.91
C SER A 87 12.58 0.62 -4.84
N LEU A 88 12.27 1.85 -5.26
CA LEU A 88 11.81 2.90 -4.37
C LEU A 88 10.29 2.82 -4.17
N TYR A 89 9.84 3.24 -3.00
CA TYR A 89 8.44 3.52 -2.72
C TYR A 89 8.27 4.92 -2.14
N SER A 90 7.09 5.48 -2.23
CA SER A 90 6.72 6.72 -1.58
C SER A 90 5.42 6.59 -0.79
N LEU A 91 5.26 7.46 0.20
CA LEU A 91 4.02 7.68 0.93
C LEU A 91 3.66 9.15 0.80
N THR A 92 2.53 9.42 0.18
CA THR A 92 2.05 10.79 -0.12
C THR A 92 0.62 11.00 0.34
N SER A 93 0.22 12.26 0.45
CA SER A 93 -1.17 12.66 0.69
C SER A 93 -1.81 13.11 -0.63
N ASP A 94 -2.41 12.19 -1.36
CA ASP A 94 -3.16 12.50 -2.58
C ASP A 94 -4.59 11.95 -2.43
N ALA A 95 -5.54 12.82 -2.09
CA ALA A 95 -6.91 12.45 -1.73
C ALA A 95 -6.99 11.35 -0.63
N GLY A 96 -6.04 11.37 0.31
CA GLY A 96 -5.81 10.38 1.35
C GLY A 96 -4.37 9.88 1.35
N PRO A 97 -4.00 8.98 2.28
CA PRO A 97 -2.66 8.39 2.32
C PRO A 97 -2.48 7.38 1.18
N VAL A 98 -1.48 7.60 0.33
CA VAL A 98 -1.17 6.76 -0.83
C VAL A 98 0.23 6.17 -0.69
N LEU A 99 0.32 4.85 -0.80
CA LEU A 99 1.55 4.08 -1.00
C LEU A 99 1.76 3.88 -2.50
N SER A 100 2.88 4.36 -3.04
CA SER A 100 3.25 4.20 -4.45
C SER A 100 4.56 3.45 -4.60
N PHE A 101 4.66 2.61 -5.61
CA PHE A 101 5.90 1.99 -6.06
C PHE A 101 6.42 2.75 -7.28
N ASP A 102 7.21 3.80 -7.02
CA ASP A 102 7.51 4.86 -7.99
C ASP A 102 8.56 4.46 -9.04
N SER A 103 9.43 3.51 -8.72
CA SER A 103 10.42 3.04 -9.66
C SER A 103 10.12 1.62 -10.14
N TYR A 104 10.62 1.29 -11.34
CA TYR A 104 10.40 -0.03 -11.91
C TYR A 104 10.94 -1.13 -10.98
N ASN A 105 10.09 -2.11 -10.72
CA ASN A 105 10.40 -3.31 -9.96
C ASN A 105 9.84 -4.50 -10.73
N GLU A 106 10.69 -5.45 -11.07
CA GLU A 106 10.32 -6.59 -11.91
C GLU A 106 9.21 -7.45 -11.30
N VAL A 107 9.12 -7.50 -9.99
CA VAL A 107 8.10 -8.25 -9.27
C VAL A 107 6.79 -7.47 -9.18
N LEU A 108 6.84 -6.22 -8.70
CA LEU A 108 5.65 -5.40 -8.50
C LEU A 108 4.96 -5.03 -9.82
N HIS A 109 5.74 -4.86 -10.89
CA HIS A 109 5.20 -4.54 -12.22
C HIS A 109 4.87 -5.78 -13.05
N LEU A 110 5.16 -7.00 -12.55
CA LEU A 110 4.87 -8.25 -13.25
C LEU A 110 3.40 -8.34 -13.72
N MET A 111 2.46 -7.90 -12.88
CA MET A 111 1.03 -7.94 -13.18
C MET A 111 0.57 -6.78 -14.08
N ALA A 112 1.38 -5.74 -14.25
CA ALA A 112 1.10 -4.62 -15.14
C ALA A 112 1.75 -4.79 -16.52
N THR A 113 2.77 -5.67 -16.64
CA THR A 113 3.52 -5.88 -17.87
C THR A 113 2.72 -6.73 -18.86
N PRO A 114 2.61 -6.31 -20.14
CA PRO A 114 1.99 -7.11 -21.19
C PRO A 114 2.68 -8.46 -21.36
N SER A 115 1.89 -9.51 -21.61
CA SER A 115 2.38 -10.85 -21.92
C SER A 115 1.61 -11.43 -23.10
N ALA A 116 2.08 -12.58 -23.63
CA ALA A 116 1.38 -13.27 -24.71
C ALA A 116 -0.04 -13.72 -24.29
N GLU A 117 -0.25 -13.97 -23.00
CA GLU A 117 -1.54 -14.39 -22.43
C GLU A 117 -2.43 -13.21 -22.04
N ALA A 118 -1.83 -12.03 -21.81
CA ALA A 118 -2.53 -10.82 -21.42
C ALA A 118 -1.90 -9.59 -22.10
N TYR A 119 -2.38 -9.25 -23.29
CA TYR A 119 -1.86 -8.17 -24.15
C TYR A 119 -1.79 -6.80 -23.43
N GLN A 120 -2.73 -6.51 -22.53
CA GLN A 120 -2.76 -5.29 -21.73
C GLN A 120 -2.17 -5.49 -20.31
N GLY A 121 -1.42 -6.58 -20.07
CA GLY A 121 -1.05 -7.02 -18.74
C GLY A 121 -2.27 -7.50 -17.95
N LYS A 122 -2.06 -7.89 -16.70
CA LYS A 122 -3.13 -8.30 -15.78
C LYS A 122 -3.75 -7.11 -15.04
N GLN A 123 -3.51 -5.89 -15.53
CA GLN A 123 -4.05 -4.64 -14.98
C GLN A 123 -3.77 -4.47 -13.46
N GLY A 124 -2.55 -4.82 -13.06
CA GLY A 124 -2.14 -4.69 -11.65
C GLY A 124 -2.02 -3.24 -11.21
N ASP A 125 -2.33 -3.00 -9.93
CA ASP A 125 -2.08 -1.73 -9.27
C ASP A 125 -0.63 -1.66 -8.77
N PHE A 126 -0.05 -0.47 -8.78
CA PHE A 126 1.21 -0.11 -8.12
C PHE A 126 1.09 1.18 -7.30
N GLU A 127 -0.12 1.73 -7.22
CA GLU A 127 -0.53 2.80 -6.32
C GLU A 127 -1.71 2.33 -5.47
N PHE A 128 -1.63 2.55 -4.16
CA PHE A 128 -2.60 2.02 -3.21
C PHE A 128 -2.99 3.07 -2.18
N ILE A 129 -4.27 3.24 -1.95
CA ILE A 129 -4.78 4.01 -0.82
C ILE A 129 -4.60 3.15 0.43
N VAL A 130 -3.93 3.69 1.45
CA VAL A 130 -3.77 3.03 2.74
C VAL A 130 -5.05 3.21 3.55
N MET A 131 -5.82 2.14 3.68
CA MET A 131 -7.09 2.14 4.42
C MET A 131 -6.86 2.02 5.93
N SER A 132 -5.87 1.24 6.33
CA SER A 132 -5.39 1.13 7.71
C SER A 132 -3.98 0.57 7.75
N ALA A 133 -3.21 0.96 8.76
CA ALA A 133 -1.86 0.44 9.00
C ALA A 133 -1.64 0.20 10.49
N THR A 134 -1.50 -1.07 10.87
CA THR A 134 -1.10 -1.52 12.21
C THR A 134 0.03 -2.53 12.10
N PRO A 135 0.80 -2.80 13.17
CA PRO A 135 1.86 -3.81 13.13
C PRO A 135 1.36 -5.22 12.78
N GLU A 136 0.09 -5.53 13.02
CA GLU A 136 -0.51 -6.84 12.76
C GLU A 136 -1.08 -6.97 11.34
N LYS A 137 -1.50 -5.83 10.76
CA LYS A 137 -2.15 -5.83 9.45
C LYS A 137 -2.15 -4.45 8.79
N VAL A 138 -1.85 -4.43 7.51
CA VAL A 138 -2.05 -3.26 6.64
C VAL A 138 -3.14 -3.60 5.61
N VAL A 139 -4.11 -2.70 5.45
CA VAL A 139 -5.18 -2.83 4.45
C VAL A 139 -4.98 -1.76 3.38
N LEU A 140 -4.89 -2.21 2.14
CA LEU A 140 -4.67 -1.38 0.96
C LEU A 140 -5.85 -1.48 0.01
N LYS A 141 -6.11 -0.40 -0.72
CA LYS A 141 -7.08 -0.39 -1.83
C LYS A 141 -6.36 0.06 -3.09
N GLY A 142 -6.37 -0.77 -4.12
CA GLY A 142 -5.81 -0.41 -5.42
C GLY A 142 -6.45 0.87 -5.96
N LYS A 143 -5.64 1.84 -6.34
CA LYS A 143 -6.12 3.15 -6.79
C LYS A 143 -6.83 3.05 -8.14
N ARG A 144 -6.36 2.15 -9.01
CA ARG A 144 -6.92 1.90 -10.34
C ARG A 144 -8.07 0.90 -10.32
N THR A 145 -7.88 -0.25 -9.65
CA THR A 145 -8.85 -1.35 -9.69
C THR A 145 -9.91 -1.28 -8.60
N GLY A 146 -9.64 -0.56 -7.50
CA GLY A 146 -10.48 -0.53 -6.32
C GLY A 146 -10.43 -1.82 -5.49
N SER A 147 -9.60 -2.80 -5.86
CA SER A 147 -9.47 -4.07 -5.16
C SER A 147 -8.88 -3.87 -3.77
N LEU A 148 -9.51 -4.44 -2.75
CA LEU A 148 -8.96 -4.48 -1.40
C LEU A 148 -7.93 -5.60 -1.29
N MET A 149 -6.79 -5.27 -0.70
CA MET A 149 -5.66 -6.16 -0.47
C MET A 149 -5.22 -6.05 0.98
N GLN A 150 -4.67 -7.12 1.52
CA GLN A 150 -4.20 -7.16 2.90
C GLN A 150 -2.75 -7.58 2.94
N MET A 151 -2.00 -6.99 3.85
CA MET A 151 -0.65 -7.43 4.20
C MET A 151 -0.63 -7.85 5.66
N VAL A 152 -0.03 -8.99 5.94
CA VAL A 152 0.24 -9.49 7.30
C VAL A 152 1.73 -9.77 7.45
N PRO A 153 2.32 -9.62 8.65
CA PRO A 153 3.73 -9.91 8.85
C PRO A 153 4.07 -11.34 8.45
N LEU A 154 5.19 -11.51 7.73
CA LEU A 154 5.71 -12.82 7.36
C LEU A 154 6.30 -13.51 8.59
N GLU A 155 5.83 -14.72 8.86
CA GLU A 155 6.45 -15.64 9.80
C GLU A 155 7.47 -16.53 9.07
N GLY A 156 8.73 -16.53 9.54
CA GLY A 156 9.81 -17.30 8.90
C GLY A 156 10.47 -16.57 7.73
N THR A 157 10.79 -17.29 6.67
CA THR A 157 11.48 -16.77 5.49
C THR A 157 10.61 -16.83 4.23
N PRO A 158 10.88 -15.97 3.21
CA PRO A 158 10.16 -16.04 1.93
C PRO A 158 10.23 -17.42 1.28
N ALA A 159 11.39 -18.06 1.30
CA ALA A 159 11.58 -19.39 0.70
C ALA A 159 10.69 -20.45 1.37
N GLN A 160 10.62 -20.45 2.70
CA GLN A 160 9.76 -21.37 3.44
C GLN A 160 8.29 -21.11 3.12
N TYR A 161 7.87 -19.84 3.12
CA TYR A 161 6.50 -19.47 2.81
C TYR A 161 6.06 -19.97 1.41
N TYR A 162 6.91 -19.79 0.38
CA TYR A 162 6.58 -20.26 -0.97
C TYR A 162 6.57 -21.78 -1.06
N ALA A 163 7.48 -22.47 -0.37
CA ALA A 163 7.49 -23.94 -0.33
C ALA A 163 6.20 -24.48 0.33
N ASP A 164 5.76 -23.89 1.43
CA ASP A 164 4.54 -24.28 2.13
C ASP A 164 3.29 -23.99 1.26
N LEU A 165 3.28 -22.84 0.54
CA LEU A 165 2.21 -22.49 -0.38
C LEU A 165 2.10 -23.48 -1.55
N ASP A 166 3.23 -23.89 -2.14
CA ASP A 166 3.26 -24.87 -3.23
C ASP A 166 2.79 -26.25 -2.74
N ALA A 167 3.25 -26.70 -1.56
CA ALA A 167 2.80 -27.94 -0.95
C ALA A 167 1.29 -27.94 -0.69
N LEU A 168 0.73 -26.83 -0.25
CA LEU A 168 -0.72 -26.69 -0.03
C LEU A 168 -1.50 -26.76 -1.34
N LYS A 169 -1.01 -26.13 -2.41
CA LYS A 169 -1.61 -26.20 -3.75
C LYS A 169 -1.61 -27.62 -4.30
N ASP A 170 -0.51 -28.35 -4.13
CA ASP A 170 -0.40 -29.75 -4.56
C ASP A 170 -1.41 -30.65 -3.84
N GLN A 171 -1.58 -30.48 -2.53
CA GLN A 171 -2.60 -31.21 -1.75
C GLN A 171 -4.03 -30.92 -2.23
N MET A 172 -4.33 -29.66 -2.58
CA MET A 172 -5.65 -29.28 -3.11
C MET A 172 -5.92 -29.90 -4.49
N ILE A 173 -4.90 -30.05 -5.33
CA ILE A 173 -5.02 -30.69 -6.66
C ILE A 173 -5.28 -32.19 -6.51
N ILE A 174 -4.52 -32.88 -5.64
CA ILE A 174 -4.67 -34.32 -5.37
C ILE A 174 -6.04 -34.62 -4.81
N GLY A 175 -6.50 -33.88 -3.80
CA GLY A 175 -7.84 -34.06 -3.22
C GLY A 175 -9.01 -33.84 -4.20
N ARG A 176 -8.76 -33.11 -5.29
CA ARG A 176 -9.76 -32.88 -6.36
C ARG A 176 -9.79 -34.02 -7.39
N ALA A 177 -8.69 -34.78 -7.52
CA ALA A 177 -8.59 -35.90 -8.45
C ALA A 177 -9.17 -37.20 -7.88
N GLU A 178 -9.35 -37.28 -6.55
CA GLU A 178 -9.87 -38.47 -5.85
C GLU A 178 -11.36 -38.37 -5.50
N GLY A 179 -12.04 -37.26 -5.80
CA GLY A 179 -13.48 -37.00 -5.57
C GLY A 179 -14.27 -36.91 -6.86
#